data_b88bfe3e100daaafc8b48e67cbb8f433
#
_entry.id   b88bfe3e100daaafc8b48e67cbb8f433
#
_cell.length_a   1.000
_cell.length_b   1.000
_cell.length_c   1.000
_cell.angle_alpha   90.00
_cell.angle_beta   90.00
_cell.angle_gamma   90.00
#
_symmetry.space_group_name_H-M   'P 1'
#
loop_
_entity.id
_entity.type
_entity.pdbx_description
1 polymer ?
#
loop_
_entity_poly.entity_id
_entity_poly.type
_entity_poly.pdbx_seq_one_letter_code
_entity_poly.pdbx_strand_id
1 'polypeptide(L)'
;ANLAQMIKRKAGVIKSNVEGIAYLMKKNKIDVHTGVGSFVDKNTIKIAGKDGKETQITTEKVIIATGSKPTPLPFAPFDKKRIISSTEALELKEIPKHLIIIGGGVIGMELGSVYARIGSKVTVIEFLDSLIPTMDGTLGKELAKVAKKLGMELYLSHKVTALENKGKEV
;
A
#
# COMPACT_ATOMS: atom_id res chain seq x y z
N ALA A 1 -12.27 -13.31 13.97
CA ALA A 1 -10.92 -12.72 14.16
C ALA A 1 -11.02 -11.46 15.02
N ASN A 2 -9.95 -11.14 15.75
CA ASN A 2 -9.86 -9.90 16.52
C ASN A 2 -9.00 -8.89 15.77
N LEU A 3 -9.63 -8.07 14.93
CA LEU A 3 -8.93 -7.08 14.10
C LEU A 3 -8.17 -6.05 14.95
N ALA A 4 -8.75 -5.57 16.04
CA ALA A 4 -8.09 -4.58 16.92
C ALA A 4 -6.76 -5.12 17.48
N GLN A 5 -6.72 -6.38 17.88
CA GLN A 5 -5.49 -7.02 18.34
C GLN A 5 -4.48 -7.23 17.19
N MET A 6 -4.94 -7.57 15.98
CA MET A 6 -4.07 -7.68 14.80
C MET A 6 -3.41 -6.34 14.47
N ILE A 7 -4.18 -5.25 14.45
CA ILE A 7 -3.66 -3.89 14.21
C ILE A 7 -2.66 -3.48 15.30
N LYS A 8 -2.97 -3.75 16.57
CA LYS A 8 -2.05 -3.47 17.70
C LYS A 8 -0.74 -4.25 17.55
N ARG A 9 -0.82 -5.54 17.19
CA ARG A 9 0.38 -6.37 16.94
C ARG A 9 1.20 -5.81 15.78
N LYS A 10 0.55 -5.47 14.66
CA LYS A 10 1.19 -4.83 13.50
C LYS A 10 1.96 -3.58 13.92
N ALA A 11 1.33 -2.67 14.68
CA ALA A 11 1.97 -1.45 15.15
C ALA A 11 3.22 -1.74 16.01
N GLY A 12 3.16 -2.75 16.88
CA GLY A 12 4.32 -3.19 17.66
C GLY A 12 5.48 -3.71 16.80
N VAL A 13 5.19 -4.51 15.79
CA VAL A 13 6.20 -5.02 14.83
C VAL A 13 6.83 -3.87 14.05
N ILE A 14 6.02 -2.94 13.53
CA ILE A 14 6.51 -1.76 12.81
C ILE A 14 7.44 -0.94 13.71
N LYS A 15 7.03 -0.66 14.94
CA LYS A 15 7.84 0.09 15.90
C LYS A 15 9.21 -0.58 16.11
N SER A 16 9.23 -1.88 16.39
CA SER A 16 10.47 -2.64 16.56
C SER A 16 11.40 -2.57 15.35
N ASN A 17 10.84 -2.71 14.14
CA ASN A 17 11.62 -2.62 12.90
C ASN A 17 12.19 -1.23 12.69
N VAL A 18 11.40 -0.18 12.91
CA VAL A 18 11.86 1.22 12.77
C VAL A 18 12.97 1.54 13.77
N GLU A 19 12.81 1.12 15.03
CA GLU A 19 13.83 1.29 16.07
C GLU A 19 15.12 0.52 15.72
N GLY A 20 14.99 -0.70 15.18
CA GLY A 20 16.12 -1.51 14.70
C GLY A 20 16.88 -0.82 13.57
N ILE A 21 16.18 -0.24 12.60
CA ILE A 21 16.80 0.54 11.51
C ILE A 21 17.52 1.78 12.07
N ALA A 22 16.87 2.53 12.97
CA ALA A 22 17.50 3.70 13.60
C ALA A 22 18.78 3.32 14.35
N TYR A 23 18.77 2.18 15.07
CA TYR A 23 19.97 1.64 15.72
C TYR A 23 21.09 1.35 14.71
N LEU A 24 20.75 0.71 13.57
CA LEU A 24 21.72 0.39 12.52
C LEU A 24 22.34 1.66 11.89
N MET A 25 21.53 2.70 11.63
CA MET A 25 22.03 3.98 11.15
C MET A 25 23.04 4.57 12.14
N LYS A 26 22.69 4.65 13.43
CA LYS A 26 23.58 5.15 14.48
C LYS A 26 24.86 4.32 14.62
N LYS A 27 24.73 2.98 14.63
CA LYS A 27 25.87 2.06 14.76
C LYS A 27 26.87 2.23 13.61
N ASN A 28 26.37 2.45 12.39
CA ASN A 28 27.19 2.62 11.20
C ASN A 28 27.58 4.09 10.94
N LYS A 29 27.29 5.01 11.87
CA LYS A 29 27.60 6.45 11.74
C LYS A 29 27.03 7.07 10.46
N ILE A 30 25.81 6.69 10.11
CA ILE A 30 25.08 7.25 8.96
C ILE A 30 24.24 8.40 9.46
N ASP A 31 24.43 9.59 8.89
CA ASP A 31 23.63 10.76 9.18
C ASP A 31 22.23 10.62 8.55
N VAL A 32 21.20 10.83 9.36
CA VAL A 32 19.81 10.74 8.94
C VAL A 32 19.15 12.11 9.02
N HIS A 33 18.77 12.64 7.88
CA HIS A 33 18.06 13.90 7.76
C HIS A 33 16.60 13.66 7.44
N THR A 34 15.68 14.21 8.23
CA THR A 34 14.24 14.04 8.04
C THR A 34 13.64 15.29 7.41
N GLY A 35 13.07 15.15 6.22
CA GLY A 35 12.46 16.26 5.48
C GLY A 35 12.20 15.90 4.02
N VAL A 36 11.85 16.92 3.24
CA VAL A 36 11.70 16.79 1.79
C VAL A 36 12.99 17.21 1.11
N GLY A 37 13.64 16.25 0.45
CA GLY A 37 14.87 16.47 -0.32
C GLY A 37 14.55 17.03 -1.71
N SER A 38 15.34 18.00 -2.15
CA SER A 38 15.32 18.52 -3.51
C SER A 38 16.73 18.87 -3.98
N PHE A 39 16.99 18.72 -5.27
CA PHE A 39 18.28 19.12 -5.86
C PHE A 39 18.37 20.65 -5.95
N VAL A 40 19.47 21.22 -5.47
CA VAL A 40 19.88 22.60 -5.76
C VAL A 40 20.75 22.60 -7.02
N ASP A 41 21.66 21.66 -7.06
CA ASP A 41 22.51 21.35 -8.20
C ASP A 41 22.88 19.85 -8.19
N LYS A 42 23.80 19.44 -9.08
CA LYS A 42 24.20 18.02 -9.22
C LYS A 42 24.86 17.41 -7.97
N ASN A 43 25.38 18.22 -7.08
CA ASN A 43 26.10 17.78 -5.89
C ASN A 43 25.49 18.29 -4.59
N THR A 44 24.47 19.16 -4.63
CA THR A 44 23.87 19.81 -3.47
C THR A 44 22.40 19.42 -3.33
N ILE A 45 22.06 18.86 -2.18
CA ILE A 45 20.67 18.51 -1.80
C ILE A 45 20.22 19.45 -0.69
N LYS A 46 19.08 20.11 -0.94
CA LYS A 46 18.35 20.88 0.07
C LYS A 46 17.35 19.97 0.75
N ILE A 47 17.26 20.05 2.08
CA ILE A 47 16.33 19.29 2.91
C ILE A 47 15.44 20.28 3.63
N ALA A 48 14.16 20.29 3.32
CA ALA A 48 13.16 21.09 4.02
C ALA A 48 12.54 20.26 5.14
N GLY A 49 12.86 20.60 6.38
CA GLY A 49 12.33 19.97 7.57
C GLY A 49 10.86 20.35 7.84
N LYS A 50 10.14 19.52 8.59
CA LYS A 50 8.75 19.81 9.01
C LYS A 50 8.62 21.03 9.92
N ASP A 51 9.71 21.40 10.59
CA ASP A 51 9.82 22.59 11.45
C ASP A 51 10.10 23.89 10.66
N GLY A 52 10.08 23.83 9.35
CA GLY A 52 10.36 24.95 8.45
C GLY A 52 11.84 25.27 8.28
N LYS A 53 12.75 24.53 8.92
CA LYS A 53 14.19 24.71 8.73
C LYS A 53 14.64 24.06 7.45
N GLU A 54 15.56 24.72 6.76
CA GLU A 54 16.23 24.20 5.59
C GLU A 54 17.68 23.89 5.91
N THR A 55 18.15 22.74 5.46
CA THR A 55 19.55 22.32 5.56
C THR A 55 20.04 21.94 4.17
N GLN A 56 21.29 22.20 3.87
CA GLN A 56 21.93 21.75 2.63
C GLN A 56 23.07 20.78 2.97
N ILE A 57 23.18 19.74 2.17
CA ILE A 57 24.27 18.78 2.22
C ILE A 57 24.88 18.64 0.83
N THR A 58 26.17 18.36 0.77
CA THR A 58 26.89 18.11 -0.48
C THR A 58 27.31 16.66 -0.60
N THR A 59 27.24 16.12 -1.81
CA THR A 59 27.62 14.73 -2.08
C THR A 59 28.10 14.59 -3.54
N GLU A 60 28.98 13.63 -3.78
CA GLU A 60 29.39 13.27 -5.15
C GLU A 60 28.38 12.38 -5.87
N LYS A 61 27.64 11.57 -5.14
CA LYS A 61 26.72 10.58 -5.70
C LYS A 61 25.41 10.56 -4.93
N VAL A 62 24.29 10.42 -5.63
CA VAL A 62 22.95 10.38 -5.05
C VAL A 62 22.22 9.15 -5.54
N ILE A 63 21.58 8.45 -4.59
CA ILE A 63 20.61 7.39 -4.90
C ILE A 63 19.21 7.93 -4.62
N ILE A 64 18.36 7.98 -5.63
CA ILE A 64 16.97 8.39 -5.51
C ILE A 64 16.14 7.18 -5.15
N ALA A 65 15.71 7.09 -3.88
CA ALA A 65 14.92 5.97 -3.35
C ALA A 65 13.69 6.50 -2.59
N THR A 66 12.91 7.35 -3.25
CA THR A 66 11.81 8.12 -2.64
C THR A 66 10.51 7.35 -2.45
N GLY A 67 10.48 6.07 -2.84
CA GLY A 67 9.29 5.23 -2.75
C GLY A 67 8.22 5.57 -3.78
N SER A 68 6.99 5.16 -3.49
CA SER A 68 5.83 5.33 -4.37
C SER A 68 4.58 5.75 -3.57
N LYS A 69 3.57 6.22 -4.29
CA LYS A 69 2.26 6.55 -3.73
C LYS A 69 1.17 5.79 -4.47
N PRO A 70 0.08 5.39 -3.79
CA PRO A 70 -1.09 4.87 -4.48
C PRO A 70 -1.64 5.90 -5.47
N THR A 71 -1.93 5.47 -6.69
CA THR A 71 -2.51 6.32 -7.72
C THR A 71 -4.04 6.21 -7.66
N PRO A 72 -4.77 7.30 -7.41
CA PRO A 72 -6.22 7.27 -7.47
C PRO A 72 -6.69 7.11 -8.92
N LEU A 73 -7.84 6.44 -9.09
CA LEU A 73 -8.51 6.42 -10.38
C LEU A 73 -9.21 7.79 -10.60
N PRO A 74 -9.20 8.34 -11.84
CA PRO A 74 -9.79 9.66 -12.12
C PRO A 74 -11.25 9.81 -11.68
N PHE A 75 -12.02 8.71 -11.80
CA PHE A 75 -13.44 8.65 -11.42
C PHE A 75 -13.68 8.17 -9.98
N ALA A 76 -12.63 7.82 -9.24
CA ALA A 76 -12.70 7.24 -7.90
C ALA A 76 -11.60 7.81 -6.98
N PRO A 77 -11.65 9.10 -6.66
CA PRO A 77 -10.69 9.70 -5.73
C PRO A 77 -10.85 9.09 -4.33
N PHE A 78 -9.74 8.91 -3.64
CA PHE A 78 -9.76 8.37 -2.28
C PHE A 78 -10.46 9.35 -1.31
N ASP A 79 -11.54 8.90 -0.70
CA ASP A 79 -12.22 9.63 0.39
C ASP A 79 -11.72 9.20 1.78
N LYS A 80 -10.84 8.19 1.83
CA LYS A 80 -10.25 7.59 3.04
C LYS A 80 -11.28 6.94 3.99
N LYS A 81 -12.50 6.74 3.53
CA LYS A 81 -13.60 6.14 4.31
C LYS A 81 -14.18 4.92 3.62
N ARG A 82 -14.65 5.08 2.39
CA ARG A 82 -15.26 4.02 1.57
C ARG A 82 -14.40 3.70 0.36
N ILE A 83 -13.84 4.73 -0.26
CA ILE A 83 -12.89 4.60 -1.36
C ILE A 83 -11.51 4.82 -0.75
N ILE A 84 -10.81 3.73 -0.53
CA ILE A 84 -9.57 3.68 0.24
C ILE A 84 -8.41 3.15 -0.60
N SER A 85 -7.21 3.52 -0.23
CA SER A 85 -6.00 2.90 -0.75
C SER A 85 -5.54 1.74 0.15
N SER A 86 -4.45 1.09 -0.23
CA SER A 86 -3.79 0.10 0.62
C SER A 86 -3.38 0.66 1.98
N THR A 87 -3.08 1.96 2.06
CA THR A 87 -2.71 2.62 3.32
C THR A 87 -3.84 2.55 4.34
N GLU A 88 -5.04 2.96 3.96
CA GLU A 88 -6.22 2.91 4.84
C GLU A 88 -6.67 1.46 5.08
N ALA A 89 -6.53 0.58 4.07
CA ALA A 89 -6.87 -0.83 4.24
C ALA A 89 -6.03 -1.53 5.32
N LEU A 90 -4.81 -1.07 5.59
CA LEU A 90 -3.98 -1.55 6.70
C LEU A 90 -4.39 -1.03 8.08
N GLU A 91 -5.33 -0.08 8.15
CA GLU A 91 -5.72 0.62 9.38
C GLU A 91 -7.24 0.57 9.65
N LEU A 92 -7.98 -0.30 8.96
CA LEU A 92 -9.43 -0.43 9.17
C LEU A 92 -9.74 -0.79 10.61
N LYS A 93 -10.75 -0.14 11.18
CA LYS A 93 -11.20 -0.38 12.56
C LYS A 93 -12.17 -1.54 12.68
N GLU A 94 -12.83 -1.89 11.57
CA GLU A 94 -13.82 -2.94 11.48
C GLU A 94 -13.56 -3.82 10.26
N ILE A 95 -13.93 -5.08 10.36
CA ILE A 95 -13.88 -6.01 9.22
C ILE A 95 -15.04 -5.65 8.29
N PRO A 96 -14.80 -5.19 7.05
CA PRO A 96 -15.86 -4.86 6.13
C PRO A 96 -16.67 -6.13 5.80
N LYS A 97 -17.98 -6.01 5.72
CA LYS A 97 -18.82 -7.13 5.28
C LYS A 97 -18.47 -7.56 3.85
N HIS A 98 -18.22 -6.60 2.99
CA HIS A 98 -17.81 -6.80 1.61
C HIS A 98 -16.69 -5.81 1.27
N LEU A 99 -15.59 -6.33 0.76
CA LEU A 99 -14.45 -5.56 0.26
C LEU A 99 -14.35 -5.77 -1.25
N ILE A 100 -14.49 -4.69 -2.01
CA ILE A 100 -14.25 -4.69 -3.46
C ILE A 100 -12.86 -4.14 -3.71
N ILE A 101 -12.07 -4.84 -4.49
CA ILE A 101 -10.69 -4.48 -4.85
C ILE A 101 -10.64 -4.22 -6.34
N ILE A 102 -10.22 -3.02 -6.72
CA ILE A 102 -9.95 -2.67 -8.11
C ILE A 102 -8.47 -2.86 -8.36
N GLY A 103 -8.15 -3.84 -9.17
CA GLY A 103 -6.81 -4.27 -9.53
C GLY A 103 -6.40 -5.58 -8.87
N GLY A 104 -6.04 -6.54 -9.69
CA GLY A 104 -5.55 -7.88 -9.30
C GLY A 104 -4.03 -7.94 -9.11
N GLY A 105 -3.38 -6.81 -8.83
CA GLY A 105 -1.96 -6.75 -8.52
C GLY A 105 -1.61 -7.30 -7.14
N VAL A 106 -0.31 -7.40 -6.83
CA VAL A 106 0.21 -8.03 -5.61
C VAL A 106 -0.45 -7.49 -4.34
N ILE A 107 -0.46 -6.17 -4.16
CA ILE A 107 -1.01 -5.53 -2.95
C ILE A 107 -2.50 -5.84 -2.78
N GLY A 108 -3.28 -5.74 -3.86
CA GLY A 108 -4.72 -6.06 -3.85
C GLY A 108 -4.97 -7.51 -3.47
N MET A 109 -4.21 -8.44 -4.03
CA MET A 109 -4.35 -9.87 -3.75
C MET A 109 -3.90 -10.24 -2.34
N GLU A 110 -2.83 -9.65 -1.83
CA GLU A 110 -2.38 -9.88 -0.45
C GLU A 110 -3.43 -9.39 0.56
N LEU A 111 -3.84 -8.13 0.48
CA LEU A 111 -4.84 -7.57 1.40
C LEU A 111 -6.19 -8.28 1.25
N GLY A 112 -6.62 -8.56 0.01
CA GLY A 112 -7.83 -9.32 -0.25
C GLY A 112 -7.82 -10.69 0.41
N SER A 113 -6.72 -11.42 0.33
CA SER A 113 -6.58 -12.72 0.98
C SER A 113 -6.64 -12.63 2.51
N VAL A 114 -6.07 -11.58 3.10
CA VAL A 114 -6.16 -11.34 4.55
C VAL A 114 -7.61 -11.10 4.95
N TYR A 115 -8.30 -10.18 4.26
CA TYR A 115 -9.69 -9.86 4.60
C TYR A 115 -10.64 -11.02 4.35
N ALA A 116 -10.45 -11.82 3.30
CA ALA A 116 -11.22 -13.05 3.08
C ALA A 116 -11.04 -14.03 4.24
N ARG A 117 -9.80 -14.24 4.72
CA ARG A 117 -9.50 -15.14 5.85
C ARG A 117 -10.10 -14.69 7.18
N ILE A 118 -10.30 -13.39 7.37
CA ILE A 118 -10.92 -12.86 8.61
C ILE A 118 -12.41 -12.64 8.50
N GLY A 119 -13.03 -13.00 7.36
CA GLY A 119 -14.49 -13.11 7.21
C GLY A 119 -15.17 -12.08 6.33
N SER A 120 -14.42 -11.23 5.60
CA SER A 120 -15.02 -10.38 4.56
C SER A 120 -15.40 -11.20 3.33
N LYS A 121 -16.53 -10.91 2.70
CA LYS A 121 -16.70 -11.21 1.28
C LYS A 121 -15.69 -10.35 0.50
N VAL A 122 -14.96 -10.94 -0.44
CA VAL A 122 -13.97 -10.20 -1.24
C VAL A 122 -14.25 -10.41 -2.72
N THR A 123 -14.38 -9.31 -3.45
CA THR A 123 -14.52 -9.29 -4.91
C THR A 123 -13.35 -8.51 -5.51
N VAL A 124 -12.64 -9.10 -6.44
CA VAL A 124 -11.53 -8.47 -7.18
C VAL A 124 -11.97 -8.23 -8.62
N ILE A 125 -11.81 -7.00 -9.08
CA ILE A 125 -12.10 -6.61 -10.48
C ILE A 125 -10.78 -6.19 -11.11
N GLU A 126 -10.33 -6.96 -12.10
CA GLU A 126 -9.07 -6.74 -12.82
C GLU A 126 -9.33 -6.48 -14.29
N PHE A 127 -8.73 -5.42 -14.82
CA PHE A 127 -8.86 -5.03 -16.22
C PHE A 127 -8.21 -6.04 -17.17
N LEU A 128 -7.08 -6.60 -16.76
CA LEU A 128 -6.38 -7.62 -17.54
C LEU A 128 -6.99 -9.01 -17.35
N ASP A 129 -6.59 -9.94 -18.17
CA ASP A 129 -7.07 -11.33 -18.16
C ASP A 129 -6.43 -12.22 -17.09
N SER A 130 -5.48 -11.66 -16.34
CA SER A 130 -4.70 -12.41 -15.33
C SER A 130 -4.45 -11.60 -14.07
N LEU A 131 -4.29 -12.30 -12.93
CA LEU A 131 -3.79 -11.70 -11.69
C LEU A 131 -2.28 -11.51 -11.75
N ILE A 132 -1.76 -10.55 -10.95
CA ILE A 132 -0.32 -10.24 -10.85
C ILE A 132 0.39 -10.20 -12.20
N PRO A 133 -0.10 -9.39 -13.16
CA PRO A 133 0.32 -9.43 -14.56
C PRO A 133 1.80 -9.09 -14.78
N THR A 134 2.49 -8.56 -13.78
CA THR A 134 3.93 -8.27 -13.81
C THR A 134 4.80 -9.49 -13.51
N MET A 135 4.19 -10.62 -13.14
CA MET A 135 4.86 -11.88 -12.83
C MET A 135 4.60 -12.92 -13.92
N ASP A 136 5.25 -14.08 -13.78
CA ASP A 136 5.00 -15.22 -14.67
C ASP A 136 3.52 -15.62 -14.66
N GLY A 137 2.97 -15.88 -15.86
CA GLY A 137 1.54 -16.19 -16.02
C GLY A 137 1.08 -17.47 -15.30
N THR A 138 1.98 -18.40 -15.06
CA THR A 138 1.69 -19.61 -14.25
C THR A 138 1.37 -19.24 -12.81
N LEU A 139 2.10 -18.27 -12.23
CA LEU A 139 1.86 -17.76 -10.87
C LEU A 139 0.49 -17.10 -10.77
N GLY A 140 0.10 -16.28 -11.77
CA GLY A 140 -1.23 -15.66 -11.82
C GLY A 140 -2.35 -16.69 -11.83
N LYS A 141 -2.20 -17.77 -12.62
CA LYS A 141 -3.17 -18.88 -12.68
C LYS A 141 -3.28 -19.62 -11.36
N GLU A 142 -2.16 -19.93 -10.72
CA GLU A 142 -2.16 -20.64 -9.41
C GLU A 142 -2.73 -19.73 -8.31
N LEU A 143 -2.40 -18.43 -8.30
CA LEU A 143 -2.97 -17.47 -7.36
C LEU A 143 -4.49 -17.37 -7.52
N ALA A 144 -5.01 -17.37 -8.74
CA ALA A 144 -6.44 -17.35 -8.99
C ALA A 144 -7.15 -18.61 -8.42
N LYS A 145 -6.52 -19.80 -8.54
CA LYS A 145 -7.06 -21.02 -7.93
C LYS A 145 -7.10 -20.91 -6.40
N VAL A 146 -6.03 -20.40 -5.79
CA VAL A 146 -5.96 -20.20 -4.33
C VAL A 146 -7.00 -19.19 -3.86
N ALA A 147 -7.13 -18.05 -4.56
CA ALA A 147 -8.10 -17.02 -4.23
C ALA A 147 -9.54 -17.54 -4.29
N LYS A 148 -9.90 -18.31 -5.34
CA LYS A 148 -11.21 -18.95 -5.47
C LYS A 148 -11.47 -19.96 -4.33
N LYS A 149 -10.46 -20.76 -3.92
CA LYS A 149 -10.58 -21.66 -2.77
C LYS A 149 -10.82 -20.90 -1.45
N LEU A 150 -10.34 -19.66 -1.33
CA LEU A 150 -10.62 -18.78 -0.20
C LEU A 150 -12.01 -18.11 -0.27
N GLY A 151 -12.80 -18.40 -1.30
CA GLY A 151 -14.12 -17.79 -1.49
C GLY A 151 -14.09 -16.40 -2.11
N MET A 152 -12.96 -15.95 -2.65
CA MET A 152 -12.87 -14.67 -3.34
C MET A 152 -13.51 -14.75 -4.73
N GLU A 153 -14.30 -13.75 -5.09
CA GLU A 153 -14.86 -13.58 -6.44
C GLU A 153 -13.85 -12.82 -7.31
N LEU A 154 -13.56 -13.33 -8.49
CA LEU A 154 -12.59 -12.74 -9.42
C LEU A 154 -13.28 -12.41 -10.75
N TYR A 155 -13.25 -11.14 -11.11
CA TYR A 155 -13.72 -10.62 -12.40
C TYR A 155 -12.50 -10.13 -13.19
N LEU A 156 -11.93 -11.02 -13.99
CA LEU A 156 -10.82 -10.70 -14.91
C LEU A 156 -11.38 -10.18 -16.24
N SER A 157 -10.59 -9.42 -16.97
CA SER A 157 -11.01 -8.73 -18.21
C SER A 157 -12.21 -7.79 -18.01
N HIS A 158 -12.32 -7.20 -16.81
CA HIS A 158 -13.40 -6.28 -16.44
C HIS A 158 -12.86 -4.90 -16.10
N LYS A 159 -13.39 -3.89 -16.78
CA LYS A 159 -13.06 -2.49 -16.55
C LYS A 159 -14.09 -1.84 -15.63
N VAL A 160 -13.65 -1.30 -14.49
CA VAL A 160 -14.49 -0.41 -13.69
C VAL A 160 -14.56 0.94 -14.37
N THR A 161 -15.74 1.43 -14.64
CA THR A 161 -15.98 2.68 -15.37
C THR A 161 -16.48 3.82 -14.49
N ALA A 162 -17.12 3.48 -13.38
CA ALA A 162 -17.65 4.46 -12.42
C ALA A 162 -17.75 3.86 -11.02
N LEU A 163 -17.75 4.72 -10.04
CA LEU A 163 -18.06 4.42 -8.63
C LEU A 163 -19.08 5.45 -8.13
N GLU A 164 -20.09 4.97 -7.44
CA GLU A 164 -21.09 5.81 -6.81
C GLU A 164 -21.08 5.58 -5.29
N ASN A 165 -20.64 6.58 -4.54
CA ASN A 165 -20.65 6.51 -3.07
C ASN A 165 -22.03 6.92 -2.53
N LYS A 166 -22.78 5.94 -2.02
CA LYS A 166 -24.12 6.13 -1.41
C LYS A 166 -24.08 6.31 0.11
N GLY A 167 -22.90 6.60 0.67
CA GLY A 167 -22.68 6.84 2.08
C GLY A 167 -22.52 5.57 2.92
N LYS A 168 -23.43 4.61 2.85
CA LYS A 168 -23.31 3.32 3.55
C LYS A 168 -22.58 2.26 2.72
N GLU A 169 -22.60 2.39 1.40
CA GLU A 169 -22.01 1.49 0.42
C GLU A 169 -21.46 2.25 -0.79
N VAL A 170 -20.68 1.58 -1.61
CA VAL A 170 -20.14 2.06 -2.90
C VAL A 170 -20.55 1.09 -3.98
#